data_f2e1b68ea9ad258788b5e058832f052b
#
_entry.id   f2e1b68ea9ad258788b5e058832f052b
#
_cell.length_a   1.000
_cell.length_b   1.000
_cell.length_c   1.000
_cell.angle_alpha   90.00
_cell.angle_beta   90.00
_cell.angle_gamma   90.00
#
_symmetry.space_group_name_H-M   'P 1'
#
loop_
_entity.id
_entity.type
_entity.pdbx_description
1 polymer ?
#
loop_
_entity_poly.entity_id
_entity_poly.type
_entity_poly.pdbx_seq_one_letter_code
_entity_poly.pdbx_strand_id
1 'polypeptide(L)' 'MVRLVLRVRMISGDQIDVSYDDPDAGTDDEALDRVVAILGQDSGVLRSRHGDRTVVLFGRGVASFEISPRGAVL' A
#
# COMPACT_ATOMS: atom_id res chain seq x y z
N MET A 1 -0.70 -14.94 -6.14
CA MET A 1 -0.33 -13.94 -5.12
C MET A 1 0.57 -12.89 -5.72
N VAL A 2 0.31 -11.64 -5.41
CA VAL A 2 1.10 -10.52 -5.90
C VAL A 2 1.57 -9.69 -4.71
N ARG A 3 2.83 -9.26 -4.73
CA ARG A 3 3.39 -8.33 -3.75
C ARG A 3 3.69 -7.00 -4.42
N LEU A 4 3.16 -5.93 -3.86
CA LEU A 4 3.47 -4.57 -4.29
C LEU A 4 4.29 -3.87 -3.22
N VAL A 5 5.26 -3.07 -3.64
CA VAL A 5 5.98 -2.15 -2.77
C VAL A 5 5.42 -0.77 -3.01
N LEU A 6 4.88 -0.17 -1.96
CA LEU A 6 4.17 1.10 -2.05
C LEU A 6 4.92 2.18 -1.27
N ARG A 7 5.08 3.33 -1.91
CA ARG A 7 5.54 4.52 -1.21
C ARG A 7 4.32 5.37 -0.92
N VAL A 8 3.99 5.50 0.36
CA VAL A 8 2.76 6.14 0.80
C VAL A 8 3.08 7.49 1.42
N ARG A 9 2.40 8.52 0.95
CA ARG A 9 2.47 9.84 1.54
C ARG A 9 1.21 10.08 2.35
N MET A 10 1.40 10.41 3.62
CA MET A 10 0.30 10.72 4.52
C MET A 10 -0.10 12.18 4.37
N ILE A 11 -1.33 12.51 4.76
CA ILE A 11 -1.79 13.91 4.73
C ILE A 11 -0.97 14.81 5.68
N SER A 12 -0.31 14.23 6.68
CA SER A 12 0.61 14.96 7.55
C SER A 12 1.90 15.39 6.86
N GLY A 13 2.18 14.84 5.67
CA GLY A 13 3.44 15.04 4.96
C GLY A 13 4.45 13.93 5.18
N ASP A 14 4.21 13.04 6.14
CA ASP A 14 5.10 11.90 6.37
C ASP A 14 5.03 10.93 5.20
N GLN A 15 6.13 10.20 5.00
CA GLN A 15 6.25 9.22 3.93
C GLN A 15 6.72 7.90 4.50
N ILE A 16 6.12 6.80 4.04
CA ILE A 16 6.50 5.47 4.49
C ILE A 16 6.45 4.50 3.30
N ASP A 17 7.43 3.61 3.22
CA ASP A 17 7.45 2.53 2.24
C ASP A 17 6.94 1.26 2.91
N VAL A 18 5.99 0.59 2.26
CA VAL A 18 5.40 -0.64 2.79
C VAL A 18 5.28 -1.67 1.68
N SER A 19 5.23 -2.94 2.05
CA SER A 19 4.88 -4.02 1.13
C SER A 19 3.45 -4.47 1.42
N TYR A 20 2.71 -4.72 0.35
CA TYR A 20 1.35 -5.23 0.41
C TYR A 20 1.26 -6.53 -0.37
N ASP A 21 0.78 -7.58 0.29
CA ASP A 21 0.58 -8.89 -0.33
C ASP A 21 -0.90 -9.08 -0.62
N ASP A 22 -1.22 -9.36 -1.88
CA ASP A 22 -2.59 -9.66 -2.30
C ASP A 22 -2.64 -11.13 -2.74
N PRO A 23 -3.19 -12.04 -1.91
CA PRO A 23 -3.23 -13.46 -2.24
C PRO A 23 -4.19 -13.77 -3.38
N ASP A 24 -5.16 -12.90 -3.63
CA ASP A 24 -6.21 -13.14 -4.62
C ASP A 24 -5.89 -12.52 -5.98
N ALA A 25 -4.91 -11.64 -6.05
CA ALA A 25 -4.53 -11.00 -7.31
C ALA A 25 -3.65 -11.91 -8.15
N GLY A 26 -3.91 -11.92 -9.45
CA GLY A 26 -3.07 -12.63 -10.40
C GLY A 26 -2.08 -11.72 -11.11
N THR A 27 -2.28 -10.42 -11.06
CA THR A 27 -1.44 -9.42 -11.70
C THR A 27 -1.21 -8.23 -10.79
N ASP A 28 -0.17 -7.45 -11.08
CA ASP A 28 0.12 -6.21 -10.37
C ASP A 28 -1.05 -5.22 -10.50
N ASP A 29 -1.66 -5.15 -11.68
CA ASP A 29 -2.79 -4.24 -11.92
C ASP A 29 -3.99 -4.58 -11.05
N GLU A 30 -4.28 -5.87 -10.87
CA GLU A 30 -5.38 -6.29 -9.99
C GLU A 30 -5.10 -5.89 -8.54
N ALA A 31 -3.87 -6.10 -8.07
CA ALA A 31 -3.49 -5.72 -6.72
C ALA A 31 -3.54 -4.20 -6.55
N LEU A 32 -3.09 -3.45 -7.56
CA LEU A 32 -3.15 -1.99 -7.55
C LEU A 32 -4.60 -1.50 -7.46
N ASP A 33 -5.50 -2.06 -8.27
CA ASP A 33 -6.91 -1.68 -8.25
C ASP A 33 -7.53 -1.90 -6.86
N ARG A 34 -7.13 -2.97 -6.18
CA ARG A 34 -7.61 -3.25 -4.83
C ARG A 34 -7.10 -2.21 -3.84
N VAL A 35 -5.82 -1.83 -3.92
CA VAL A 35 -5.25 -0.79 -3.05
C VAL A 35 -5.97 0.53 -3.27
N VAL A 36 -6.21 0.91 -4.54
CA VAL A 36 -6.95 2.14 -4.87
C VAL A 36 -8.35 2.09 -4.29
N ALA A 37 -9.05 0.96 -4.43
CA ALA A 37 -10.40 0.81 -3.91
C ALA A 37 -10.45 0.95 -2.40
N ILE A 38 -9.46 0.41 -1.70
CA ILE A 38 -9.40 0.47 -0.23
C ILE A 38 -9.00 1.87 0.24
N LEU A 39 -7.87 2.39 -0.24
CA LEU A 39 -7.34 3.65 0.25
C LEU A 39 -8.09 4.86 -0.28
N GLY A 40 -8.88 4.69 -1.34
CA GLY A 40 -9.73 5.75 -1.86
C GLY A 40 -10.96 6.03 -1.02
N GLN A 41 -11.21 5.26 0.04
CA GLN A 41 -12.34 5.46 0.93
C GLN A 41 -11.84 5.87 2.31
N ASP A 42 -12.54 6.81 2.95
CA ASP A 42 -12.18 7.26 4.30
C ASP A 42 -12.19 6.12 5.31
N SER A 43 -13.11 5.17 5.15
CA SER A 43 -13.22 4.00 6.03
C SER A 43 -12.31 2.86 5.63
N GLY A 44 -11.54 3.00 4.55
CA GLY A 44 -10.64 1.95 4.07
C GLY A 44 -9.50 1.67 5.03
N VAL A 45 -9.15 0.39 5.18
CA VAL A 45 -8.04 -0.05 6.03
C VAL A 45 -7.21 -1.03 5.22
N LEU A 46 -5.92 -0.74 5.08
CA LEU A 46 -4.99 -1.60 4.36
C LEU A 46 -3.92 -2.10 5.33
N ARG A 47 -3.83 -3.42 5.45
CA ARG A 47 -2.76 -4.05 6.22
C ARG A 47 -1.55 -4.26 5.32
N SER A 48 -0.41 -3.80 5.77
CA SER A 48 0.83 -3.87 5.03
C SER A 48 1.99 -4.14 5.98
N ARG A 49 3.19 -4.21 5.46
CA ARG A 49 4.38 -4.49 6.26
C ARG A 49 5.51 -3.54 5.89
N HIS A 50 6.32 -3.24 6.88
CA HIS A 50 7.61 -2.57 6.68
C HIS A 50 8.66 -3.37 7.46
N GLY A 51 9.47 -4.14 6.73
CA GLY A 51 10.36 -5.11 7.36
C GLY A 51 9.55 -6.17 8.11
N ASP A 52 9.81 -6.34 9.39
CA ASP A 52 9.10 -7.27 10.25
C ASP A 52 7.91 -6.65 10.98
N ARG A 53 7.61 -5.37 10.70
CA ARG A 53 6.52 -4.67 11.37
C ARG A 53 5.28 -4.64 10.50
N THR A 54 4.13 -4.88 11.12
CA THR A 54 2.83 -4.69 10.48
C THR A 54 2.46 -3.22 10.54
N VAL A 55 2.12 -2.65 9.38
CA VAL A 55 1.69 -1.26 9.26
C VAL A 55 0.26 -1.26 8.74
N VAL A 56 -0.64 -0.65 9.49
CA VAL A 56 -2.04 -0.53 9.09
C VAL A 56 -2.26 0.90 8.62
N LEU A 57 -2.67 1.04 7.36
CA LEU A 57 -2.93 2.34 6.76
C LEU A 57 -4.43 2.59 6.70
N PHE A 58 -4.83 3.80 7.08
CA PHE A 58 -6.22 4.24 7.01
C PHE A 58 -6.40 5.16 5.82
N GLY A 59 -7.43 4.92 5.01
CA GLY A 59 -7.66 5.71 3.80
C GLY A 59 -7.79 7.20 4.09
N ARG A 60 -8.39 7.56 5.23
CA ARG A 60 -8.55 8.97 5.63
C ARG A 60 -7.23 9.67 5.95
N GLY A 61 -6.15 8.92 6.17
CA GLY A 61 -4.83 9.48 6.49
C GLY A 61 -3.85 9.48 5.32
N VAL A 62 -4.24 8.89 4.19
CA VAL A 62 -3.36 8.75 3.02
C VAL A 62 -3.68 9.83 2.00
N ALA A 63 -2.68 10.62 1.63
CA ALA A 63 -2.83 11.65 0.61
C ALA A 63 -2.59 11.07 -0.79
N SER A 64 -1.55 10.24 -0.93
CA SER A 64 -1.20 9.62 -2.20
C SER A 64 -0.32 8.39 -1.94
N PHE A 65 -0.20 7.55 -2.96
CA PHE A 65 0.81 6.51 -2.94
C PHE A 65 1.30 6.26 -4.36
N GLU A 66 2.48 5.67 -4.46
CA GLU A 66 3.04 5.26 -5.73
C GLU A 66 3.64 3.87 -5.59
N ILE A 67 3.71 3.15 -6.69
CA ILE A 67 4.37 1.85 -6.70
C ILE A 67 5.85 2.09 -6.87
N SER A 68 6.64 1.59 -5.91
CA SER A 68 8.09 1.69 -5.97
C SER A 68 8.64 0.82 -7.08
N PRO A 69 9.80 1.16 -7.64
CA PRO A 69 10.43 0.33 -8.66
C PRO A 69 10.66 -1.09 -8.17
N ARG A 70 10.61 -2.06 -9.09
CA ARG A 70 10.92 -3.44 -8.77
C ARG A 70 12.32 -3.54 -8.19
N GLY A 71 12.46 -4.39 -7.17
CA GLY A 71 13.74 -4.57 -6.50
C GLY A 71 13.99 -3.59 -5.38
N ALA A 72 13.05 -2.70 -5.07
CA ALA A 72 13.16 -1.86 -3.89
C ALA A 72 13.22 -2.72 -2.64
N VAL A 73 14.13 -2.38 -1.72
CA VAL A 73 14.34 -3.11 -0.48
C VAL A 73 13.74 -2.30 0.67
N LEU A 74 12.93 -2.97 1.44
CA LEU A 74 12.30 -2.36 2.63
C LEU A 74 13.01 -2.77 3.89
#